data_c53d77e4c4a60dc503fe9346c7b5b793
#
_entry.id   c53d77e4c4a60dc503fe9346c7b5b793
#
_cell.length_a   1.000
_cell.length_b   1.000
_cell.length_c   1.000
_cell.angle_alpha   90.00
_cell.angle_beta   90.00
_cell.angle_gamma   90.00
#
_symmetry.space_group_name_H-M   'P 1'
#
loop_
_entity.id
_entity.type
_entity.pdbx_description
1 polymer ?
#
loop_
_entity_poly.entity_id
_entity_poly.type
_entity_poly.pdbx_seq_one_letter_code
_entity_poly.pdbx_strand_id
1 'polypeptide(L)'
;RRFGVGRSHERKTLEAIGSSYGITRERVRQIEAHGLNKLRRHELREKKREVFDLLKNEILKRGGVSQEDKFLTELAATPEDKNHVRFLLTLADEVRRLKEDDDFHYRWSADEKLTESAHETLKSLHKELAESEPVSEKELKNKLSSGAKKILGEELAEPALSSWLAISKLLGQNKLGEWGLLDSPHISPRGVRDLAYL
;
A
#
# COMPACT_ATOMS: atom_id res chain seq x y z
N ARG A 1 12.08 12.20 15.14
CA ARG A 1 11.06 11.58 16.01
C ARG A 1 9.82 11.14 15.24
N ARG A 2 9.23 11.97 14.37
CA ARG A 2 8.01 11.64 13.62
C ARG A 2 8.18 10.39 12.74
N PHE A 3 9.29 10.31 12.02
CA PHE A 3 9.57 9.23 11.08
C PHE A 3 10.45 8.11 11.67
N GLY A 4 10.90 8.23 12.91
CA GLY A 4 11.84 7.27 13.49
C GLY A 4 13.23 7.29 12.84
N VAL A 5 13.56 8.35 12.12
CA VAL A 5 14.90 8.57 11.55
C VAL A 5 15.76 9.21 12.63
N GLY A 6 16.85 8.56 13.04
CA GLY A 6 17.78 9.03 14.08
C GLY A 6 17.92 8.03 15.24
N ARG A 7 18.56 8.46 16.33
CA ARG A 7 19.03 7.58 17.42
C ARG A 7 17.99 6.71 18.11
N SER A 8 16.72 7.11 18.16
CA SER A 8 15.69 6.34 18.88
C SER A 8 14.94 5.33 18.01
N HIS A 9 15.06 5.43 16.68
CA HIS A 9 14.37 4.59 15.69
C HIS A 9 12.85 4.42 15.87
N GLU A 10 12.29 5.00 16.95
CA GLU A 10 10.86 5.00 17.26
C GLU A 10 10.10 6.09 16.52
N ARG A 11 9.03 5.70 15.86
CA ARG A 11 8.07 6.64 15.28
C ARG A 11 7.10 7.13 16.35
N LYS A 12 6.93 8.45 16.45
CA LYS A 12 5.97 9.07 17.37
C LYS A 12 4.81 9.68 16.62
N THR A 13 3.62 9.62 17.22
CA THR A 13 2.44 10.33 16.71
C THR A 13 2.62 11.83 16.88
N LEU A 14 1.88 12.63 16.10
CA LEU A 14 1.89 14.09 16.27
C LEU A 14 1.44 14.49 17.68
N GLU A 15 0.47 13.76 18.24
CA GLU A 15 -0.04 13.94 19.60
C GLU A 15 1.06 13.71 20.65
N ALA A 16 1.73 12.55 20.57
CA ALA A 16 2.82 12.21 21.51
C ALA A 16 3.99 13.19 21.43
N ILE A 17 4.29 13.72 20.23
CA ILE A 17 5.30 14.77 20.07
C ILE A 17 4.77 16.08 20.71
N GLY A 18 3.54 16.48 20.43
CA GLY A 18 2.93 17.67 21.00
C GLY A 18 2.97 17.64 22.52
N SER A 19 2.51 16.56 23.12
CA SER A 19 2.53 16.37 24.58
C SER A 19 3.94 16.46 25.16
N SER A 20 4.96 15.90 24.48
CA SER A 20 6.36 15.93 24.97
C SER A 20 6.99 17.34 24.93
N TYR A 21 6.42 18.27 24.17
CA TYR A 21 6.93 19.64 24.03
C TYR A 21 5.95 20.71 24.55
N GLY A 22 4.81 20.34 25.11
CA GLY A 22 3.79 21.28 25.57
C GLY A 22 3.15 22.10 24.46
N ILE A 23 3.02 21.54 23.25
CA ILE A 23 2.40 22.21 22.09
C ILE A 23 1.28 21.35 21.50
N THR A 24 0.39 21.96 20.73
CA THR A 24 -0.75 21.27 20.13
C THR A 24 -0.32 20.34 18.99
N ARG A 25 -1.08 19.27 18.75
CA ARG A 25 -0.93 18.37 17.57
C ARG A 25 -0.85 19.18 16.27
N GLU A 26 -1.69 20.20 16.12
CA GLU A 26 -1.70 21.04 14.92
C GLU A 26 -0.40 21.85 14.77
N ARG A 27 0.14 22.33 15.87
CA ARG A 27 1.45 23.02 15.83
C ARG A 27 2.58 22.10 15.40
N VAL A 28 2.55 20.84 15.87
CA VAL A 28 3.52 19.82 15.42
C VAL A 28 3.35 19.55 13.91
N ARG A 29 2.11 19.43 13.41
CA ARG A 29 1.82 19.24 11.99
C ARG A 29 2.36 20.39 11.12
N GLN A 30 2.21 21.64 11.58
CA GLN A 30 2.76 22.81 10.89
C GLN A 30 4.30 22.78 10.82
N ILE A 31 4.95 22.42 11.92
CA ILE A 31 6.40 22.29 11.99
C ILE A 31 6.89 21.16 11.05
N GLU A 32 6.21 20.00 11.06
CA GLU A 32 6.48 18.89 10.15
C GLU A 32 6.38 19.33 8.68
N ALA A 33 5.26 19.94 8.31
CA ALA A 33 5.04 20.42 6.94
C ALA A 33 6.10 21.43 6.50
N HIS A 34 6.45 22.39 7.37
CA HIS A 34 7.50 23.36 7.09
C HIS A 34 8.88 22.71 6.92
N GLY A 35 9.22 21.73 7.78
CA GLY A 35 10.45 20.96 7.68
C GLY A 35 10.54 20.15 6.39
N LEU A 36 9.48 19.42 6.04
CA LEU A 36 9.42 18.66 4.79
C LEU A 36 9.53 19.55 3.55
N ASN A 37 8.85 20.70 3.54
CA ASN A 37 8.96 21.69 2.45
C ASN A 37 10.36 22.25 2.29
N LYS A 38 11.09 22.47 3.41
CA LYS A 38 12.51 22.86 3.34
C LYS A 38 13.38 21.76 2.73
N LEU A 39 13.13 20.50 3.07
CA LEU A 39 13.89 19.35 2.56
C LEU A 39 13.59 19.06 1.08
N ARG A 40 12.42 19.43 0.58
CA ARG A 40 12.04 19.31 -0.83
C ARG A 40 12.66 20.36 -1.75
N ARG A 41 13.43 21.31 -1.21
CA ARG A 41 14.09 22.34 -2.03
C ARG A 41 15.08 21.73 -3.01
N HIS A 42 15.27 22.43 -4.12
CA HIS A 42 16.01 22.02 -5.32
C HIS A 42 17.34 21.30 -5.05
N GLU A 43 18.17 21.82 -4.13
CA GLU A 43 19.50 21.24 -3.86
C GLU A 43 19.47 19.79 -3.32
N LEU A 44 18.56 19.50 -2.40
CA LEU A 44 18.45 18.13 -1.86
C LEU A 44 17.83 17.18 -2.87
N ARG A 45 16.88 17.68 -3.64
CA ARG A 45 16.22 16.93 -4.71
C ARG A 45 17.20 16.49 -5.77
N GLU A 46 18.06 17.40 -6.28
CA GLU A 46 19.10 17.07 -7.24
C GLU A 46 20.08 16.02 -6.69
N LYS A 47 20.55 16.20 -5.46
CA LYS A 47 21.47 15.27 -4.81
C LYS A 47 20.90 13.86 -4.58
N LYS A 48 19.58 13.71 -4.52
CA LYS A 48 18.88 12.46 -4.21
C LYS A 48 17.97 11.97 -5.34
N ARG A 49 18.04 12.59 -6.50
CA ARG A 49 17.20 12.30 -7.66
C ARG A 49 17.23 10.82 -8.03
N GLU A 50 18.39 10.23 -8.11
CA GLU A 50 18.56 8.80 -8.44
C GLU A 50 17.79 7.89 -7.47
N VAL A 51 17.78 8.22 -6.17
CA VAL A 51 17.07 7.45 -5.16
C VAL A 51 15.56 7.61 -5.32
N PHE A 52 15.08 8.82 -5.61
CA PHE A 52 13.65 9.06 -5.84
C PHE A 52 13.16 8.38 -7.12
N ASP A 53 13.94 8.45 -8.19
CA ASP A 53 13.65 7.76 -9.45
C ASP A 53 13.65 6.23 -9.25
N LEU A 54 14.57 5.69 -8.46
CA LEU A 54 14.61 4.27 -8.12
C LEU A 54 13.33 3.85 -7.37
N LEU A 55 12.93 4.58 -6.34
CA LEU A 55 11.73 4.29 -5.56
C LEU A 55 10.46 4.37 -6.42
N LYS A 56 10.36 5.41 -7.27
CA LYS A 56 9.29 5.57 -8.24
C LYS A 56 9.22 4.36 -9.18
N ASN A 57 10.35 4.00 -9.80
CA ASN A 57 10.44 2.90 -10.74
C ASN A 57 10.09 1.55 -10.10
N GLU A 58 10.45 1.35 -8.84
CA GLU A 58 10.05 0.16 -8.09
C GLU A 58 8.53 0.06 -7.90
N ILE A 59 7.84 1.19 -7.70
CA ILE A 59 6.37 1.21 -7.65
C ILE A 59 5.77 1.01 -9.04
N LEU A 60 6.34 1.62 -10.09
CA LEU A 60 5.88 1.45 -11.47
C LEU A 60 5.98 0.00 -11.94
N LYS A 61 7.08 -0.71 -11.63
CA LYS A 61 7.24 -2.15 -11.92
C LYS A 61 6.15 -3.01 -11.25
N ARG A 62 5.56 -2.51 -10.15
CA ARG A 62 4.47 -3.14 -9.43
C ARG A 62 3.09 -2.66 -9.89
N GLY A 63 2.99 -2.13 -11.11
CA GLY A 63 1.72 -1.65 -11.68
C GLY A 63 1.26 -0.30 -11.14
N GLY A 64 2.19 0.58 -10.78
CA GLY A 64 1.93 1.98 -10.43
C GLY A 64 1.44 2.21 -8.99
N VAL A 65 1.08 1.17 -8.24
CA VAL A 65 0.60 1.25 -6.86
C VAL A 65 1.12 0.07 -6.04
N SER A 66 1.44 0.30 -4.76
CA SER A 66 1.91 -0.75 -3.87
C SER A 66 1.45 -0.53 -2.42
N GLN A 67 1.05 -1.60 -1.74
CA GLN A 67 0.66 -1.57 -0.33
C GLN A 67 1.87 -1.18 0.53
N GLU A 68 1.68 -0.22 1.46
CA GLU A 68 2.77 0.42 2.20
C GLU A 68 3.64 -0.57 2.97
N ASP A 69 3.05 -1.41 3.80
CA ASP A 69 3.84 -2.27 4.70
C ASP A 69 4.56 -3.38 3.94
N LYS A 70 3.91 -3.97 2.92
CA LYS A 70 4.52 -4.97 2.05
C LYS A 70 5.70 -4.38 1.28
N PHE A 71 5.49 -3.23 0.64
CA PHE A 71 6.52 -2.52 -0.11
C PHE A 71 7.74 -2.18 0.74
N LEU A 72 7.52 -1.65 1.95
CA LEU A 72 8.61 -1.33 2.87
C LEU A 72 9.33 -2.59 3.37
N THR A 73 8.61 -3.71 3.55
CA THR A 73 9.21 -4.97 4.00
C THR A 73 10.08 -5.60 2.92
N GLU A 74 9.70 -5.46 1.65
CA GLU A 74 10.47 -5.96 0.52
C GLU A 74 11.75 -5.13 0.26
N LEU A 75 11.69 -3.81 0.51
CA LEU A 75 12.84 -2.91 0.27
C LEU A 75 13.81 -2.78 1.44
N ALA A 76 13.39 -3.13 2.64
CA ALA A 76 14.15 -2.84 3.85
C ALA A 76 14.15 -4.01 4.82
N ALA A 77 15.36 -4.47 5.19
CA ALA A 77 15.55 -5.62 6.07
C ALA A 77 15.27 -5.29 7.54
N THR A 78 15.54 -4.05 7.97
CA THR A 78 15.40 -3.63 9.37
C THR A 78 14.25 -2.63 9.55
N PRO A 79 13.68 -2.51 10.76
CA PRO A 79 12.69 -1.46 11.07
C PRO A 79 13.24 -0.04 10.84
N GLU A 80 14.53 0.14 11.04
CA GLU A 80 15.24 1.41 10.82
C GLU A 80 15.27 1.76 9.34
N ASP A 81 15.64 0.82 8.49
CA ASP A 81 15.65 1.00 7.04
C ASP A 81 14.24 1.27 6.50
N LYS A 82 13.22 0.59 7.02
CA LYS A 82 11.81 0.87 6.69
C LYS A 82 11.44 2.33 7.00
N ASN A 83 11.90 2.86 8.13
CA ASN A 83 11.68 4.25 8.49
C ASN A 83 12.39 5.22 7.53
N HIS A 84 13.62 4.91 7.11
CA HIS A 84 14.35 5.70 6.13
C HIS A 84 13.67 5.68 4.75
N VAL A 85 13.29 4.50 4.25
CA VAL A 85 12.58 4.37 2.97
C VAL A 85 11.25 5.13 3.01
N ARG A 86 10.45 4.97 4.09
CA ARG A 86 9.19 5.72 4.26
C ARG A 86 9.43 7.24 4.28
N PHE A 87 10.49 7.69 4.91
CA PHE A 87 10.85 9.11 4.94
C PHE A 87 11.22 9.62 3.54
N LEU A 88 12.03 8.88 2.78
CA LEU A 88 12.38 9.21 1.40
C LEU A 88 11.15 9.26 0.49
N LEU A 89 10.26 8.26 0.58
CA LEU A 89 8.98 8.26 -0.14
C LEU A 89 8.11 9.49 0.21
N THR A 90 8.13 9.93 1.47
CA THR A 90 7.41 11.14 1.88
C THR A 90 8.02 12.40 1.29
N LEU A 91 9.33 12.42 0.99
CA LEU A 91 10.01 13.54 0.36
C LEU A 91 9.91 13.56 -1.16
N ALA A 92 9.70 12.39 -1.78
CA ALA A 92 9.55 12.27 -3.23
C ALA A 92 8.23 12.93 -3.70
N ASP A 93 8.33 13.92 -4.60
CA ASP A 93 7.16 14.58 -5.17
C ASP A 93 6.46 13.72 -6.24
N GLU A 94 7.21 12.79 -6.81
CA GLU A 94 6.78 11.85 -7.85
C GLU A 94 5.93 10.69 -7.33
N VAL A 95 5.84 10.55 -6.01
CA VAL A 95 5.14 9.45 -5.35
C VAL A 95 4.14 10.00 -4.34
N ARG A 96 2.93 9.47 -4.36
CA ARG A 96 1.83 9.88 -3.48
C ARG A 96 1.49 8.80 -2.48
N ARG A 97 1.40 9.15 -1.22
CA ARG A 97 0.83 8.28 -0.20
C ARG A 97 -0.68 8.43 -0.16
N LEU A 98 -1.39 7.36 -0.47
CA LEU A 98 -2.84 7.28 -0.35
C LEU A 98 -3.23 6.70 1.01
N LYS A 99 -4.23 7.31 1.63
CA LYS A 99 -4.74 6.86 2.92
C LYS A 99 -5.49 5.55 2.78
N GLU A 100 -5.53 4.81 3.85
CA GLU A 100 -6.41 3.67 4.03
C GLU A 100 -7.87 4.13 3.99
N ASP A 101 -8.70 3.31 3.37
CA ASP A 101 -10.14 3.45 3.28
C ASP A 101 -10.83 2.10 3.58
N ASP A 102 -12.10 1.96 3.28
CA ASP A 102 -12.85 0.72 3.55
C ASP A 102 -12.39 -0.44 2.65
N ASP A 103 -12.01 -0.16 1.42
CA ASP A 103 -11.65 -1.16 0.40
C ASP A 103 -10.14 -1.46 0.37
N PHE A 104 -9.30 -0.47 0.70
CA PHE A 104 -7.87 -0.52 0.42
C PHE A 104 -7.00 -0.10 1.61
N HIS A 105 -5.87 -0.79 1.77
CA HIS A 105 -4.81 -0.44 2.73
C HIS A 105 -4.10 0.87 2.39
N TYR A 106 -3.31 1.42 3.35
CA TYR A 106 -2.32 2.45 3.05
C TYR A 106 -1.42 2.01 1.90
N ARG A 107 -1.26 2.88 0.90
CA ARG A 107 -0.57 2.55 -0.35
C ARG A 107 0.19 3.72 -0.92
N TRP A 108 1.25 3.43 -1.64
CA TRP A 108 2.04 4.39 -2.41
C TRP A 108 1.69 4.28 -3.88
N SER A 109 1.46 5.42 -4.52
CA SER A 109 1.13 5.56 -5.94
C SER A 109 2.22 6.37 -6.64
N ALA A 110 2.72 5.86 -7.75
CA ALA A 110 3.66 6.55 -8.65
C ALA A 110 3.02 6.95 -9.98
N ASP A 111 1.80 6.46 -10.24
CA ASP A 111 1.01 6.80 -11.42
C ASP A 111 -0.48 6.80 -11.03
N GLU A 112 -1.15 7.92 -11.25
CA GLU A 112 -2.55 8.12 -10.87
C GLU A 112 -3.50 7.26 -11.71
N LYS A 113 -3.26 7.18 -13.03
CA LYS A 113 -4.10 6.40 -13.95
C LYS A 113 -4.00 4.90 -13.66
N LEU A 114 -2.78 4.38 -13.47
CA LEU A 114 -2.59 2.97 -13.10
C LEU A 114 -3.23 2.66 -11.74
N THR A 115 -3.15 3.59 -10.80
CA THR A 115 -3.76 3.43 -9.47
C THR A 115 -5.29 3.41 -9.55
N GLU A 116 -5.90 4.28 -10.33
CA GLU A 116 -7.35 4.28 -10.58
C GLU A 116 -7.78 2.98 -11.25
N SER A 117 -7.05 2.56 -12.30
CA SER A 117 -7.31 1.28 -12.97
C SER A 117 -7.21 0.08 -12.02
N ALA A 118 -6.26 0.10 -11.10
CA ALA A 118 -6.14 -0.93 -10.06
C ALA A 118 -7.37 -0.95 -9.14
N HIS A 119 -7.83 0.22 -8.70
CA HIS A 119 -9.01 0.34 -7.85
C HIS A 119 -10.28 -0.13 -8.57
N GLU A 120 -10.50 0.27 -9.81
CA GLU A 120 -11.65 -0.14 -10.61
C GLU A 120 -11.66 -1.64 -10.87
N THR A 121 -10.50 -2.20 -11.25
CA THR A 121 -10.35 -3.64 -11.49
C THR A 121 -10.64 -4.44 -10.23
N LEU A 122 -10.09 -4.03 -9.08
CA LEU A 122 -10.33 -4.71 -7.81
C LEU A 122 -11.80 -4.61 -7.36
N LYS A 123 -12.43 -3.45 -7.50
CA LYS A 123 -13.85 -3.30 -7.19
C LYS A 123 -14.75 -4.18 -8.08
N SER A 124 -14.39 -4.35 -9.34
CA SER A 124 -15.09 -5.29 -10.24
C SER A 124 -14.87 -6.74 -9.80
N LEU A 125 -13.62 -7.08 -9.44
CA LEU A 125 -13.27 -8.41 -8.94
C LEU A 125 -14.00 -8.73 -7.62
N HIS A 126 -14.12 -7.77 -6.70
CA HIS A 126 -14.86 -7.96 -5.44
C HIS A 126 -16.33 -8.30 -5.70
N LYS A 127 -16.99 -7.64 -6.66
CA LYS A 127 -18.37 -7.92 -7.04
C LYS A 127 -18.51 -9.34 -7.63
N GLU A 128 -17.57 -9.73 -8.49
CA GLU A 128 -17.56 -11.08 -9.09
C GLU A 128 -17.38 -12.18 -8.03
N LEU A 129 -16.46 -11.95 -7.08
CA LEU A 129 -16.19 -12.92 -6.01
C LEU A 129 -17.31 -12.98 -4.94
N ALA A 130 -18.13 -11.96 -4.82
CA ALA A 130 -19.27 -11.97 -3.91
C ALA A 130 -20.35 -13.01 -4.32
N GLU A 131 -20.41 -13.36 -5.60
CA GLU A 131 -21.38 -14.29 -6.18
C GLU A 131 -20.74 -15.65 -6.56
N SER A 132 -19.46 -15.85 -6.21
CA SER A 132 -18.71 -17.06 -6.59
C SER A 132 -18.21 -17.84 -5.38
N GLU A 133 -17.95 -19.14 -5.57
CA GLU A 133 -17.20 -19.98 -4.63
C GLU A 133 -15.73 -19.50 -4.52
N PRO A 134 -15.02 -19.86 -3.45
CA PRO A 134 -13.59 -19.59 -3.33
C PRO A 134 -12.80 -20.13 -4.53
N VAL A 135 -11.80 -19.39 -4.96
CA VAL A 135 -11.00 -19.69 -6.15
C VAL A 135 -9.53 -19.89 -5.81
N SER A 136 -8.82 -20.63 -6.65
CA SER A 136 -7.37 -20.78 -6.52
C SER A 136 -6.64 -19.43 -6.77
N GLU A 137 -5.44 -19.28 -6.23
CA GLU A 137 -4.62 -18.08 -6.48
C GLU A 137 -4.39 -17.82 -7.98
N LYS A 138 -4.17 -18.89 -8.73
CA LYS A 138 -3.99 -18.81 -10.20
C LYS A 138 -5.24 -18.27 -10.88
N GLU A 139 -6.41 -18.75 -10.49
CA GLU A 139 -7.67 -18.29 -11.05
C GLU A 139 -7.96 -16.84 -10.67
N LEU A 140 -7.71 -16.46 -9.41
CA LEU A 140 -7.83 -15.09 -8.94
C LEU A 140 -6.97 -14.13 -9.77
N LYS A 141 -5.70 -14.49 -10.00
CA LYS A 141 -4.78 -13.70 -10.83
C LYS A 141 -5.22 -13.62 -12.28
N ASN A 142 -5.76 -14.70 -12.84
CA ASN A 142 -6.32 -14.71 -14.20
C ASN A 142 -7.53 -13.78 -14.31
N LYS A 143 -8.45 -13.80 -13.34
CA LYS A 143 -9.59 -12.89 -13.27
C LYS A 143 -9.13 -11.43 -13.16
N LEU A 144 -8.18 -11.13 -12.27
CA LEU A 144 -7.59 -9.80 -12.13
C LEU A 144 -6.91 -9.33 -13.42
N SER A 145 -6.09 -10.18 -14.06
CA SER A 145 -5.40 -9.86 -15.32
C SER A 145 -6.39 -9.58 -16.44
N SER A 146 -7.46 -10.38 -16.55
CA SER A 146 -8.52 -10.18 -17.54
C SER A 146 -9.28 -8.87 -17.32
N GLY A 147 -9.55 -8.53 -16.06
CA GLY A 147 -10.17 -7.26 -15.69
C GLY A 147 -9.27 -6.06 -16.01
N ALA A 148 -7.99 -6.15 -15.63
CA ALA A 148 -7.01 -5.12 -15.92
C ALA A 148 -6.81 -4.89 -17.43
N LYS A 149 -6.76 -5.97 -18.21
CA LYS A 149 -6.63 -5.90 -19.68
C LYS A 149 -7.81 -5.16 -20.34
N LYS A 150 -9.02 -5.30 -19.80
CA LYS A 150 -10.20 -4.57 -20.31
C LYS A 150 -10.08 -3.06 -20.09
N ILE A 151 -9.43 -2.63 -19.01
CA ILE A 151 -9.30 -1.22 -18.63
C ILE A 151 -8.04 -0.60 -19.27
N LEU A 152 -6.89 -1.31 -19.19
CA LEU A 152 -5.60 -0.79 -19.66
C LEU A 152 -5.32 -1.08 -21.14
N GLY A 153 -5.96 -2.10 -21.73
CA GLY A 153 -5.67 -2.58 -23.08
C GLY A 153 -4.44 -3.49 -23.17
N GLU A 154 -3.72 -3.70 -22.09
CA GLU A 154 -2.49 -4.52 -22.03
C GLU A 154 -2.51 -5.49 -20.83
N GLU A 155 -1.65 -6.49 -20.89
CA GLU A 155 -1.51 -7.46 -19.81
C GLU A 155 -0.54 -6.95 -18.73
N LEU A 156 -0.92 -7.16 -17.47
CA LEU A 156 -0.05 -6.85 -16.34
C LEU A 156 0.94 -7.98 -16.08
N ALA A 157 2.17 -7.60 -15.76
CA ALA A 157 3.19 -8.54 -15.30
C ALA A 157 2.85 -9.08 -13.89
N GLU A 158 3.34 -10.28 -13.57
CA GLU A 158 3.10 -10.95 -12.28
C GLU A 158 3.37 -10.07 -11.03
N PRO A 159 4.45 -9.28 -10.96
CA PRO A 159 4.67 -8.38 -9.83
C PRO A 159 3.57 -7.33 -9.65
N ALA A 160 2.99 -6.85 -10.75
CA ALA A 160 1.89 -5.89 -10.72
C ALA A 160 0.59 -6.53 -10.22
N LEU A 161 0.24 -7.73 -10.71
CA LEU A 161 -0.92 -8.49 -10.23
C LEU A 161 -0.84 -8.74 -8.73
N SER A 162 0.31 -9.22 -8.24
CA SER A 162 0.54 -9.48 -6.82
C SER A 162 0.50 -8.21 -5.96
N SER A 163 0.95 -7.08 -6.51
CA SER A 163 0.89 -5.78 -5.84
C SER A 163 -0.54 -5.25 -5.77
N TRP A 164 -1.31 -5.37 -6.85
CA TRP A 164 -2.70 -4.95 -6.89
C TRP A 164 -3.56 -5.76 -5.91
N LEU A 165 -3.40 -7.09 -5.86
CA LEU A 165 -4.10 -7.90 -4.86
C LEU A 165 -3.76 -7.48 -3.43
N ALA A 166 -2.50 -7.15 -3.17
CA ALA A 166 -2.04 -6.77 -1.82
C ALA A 166 -2.61 -5.45 -1.31
N ILE A 167 -3.06 -4.53 -2.17
CA ILE A 167 -3.69 -3.29 -1.70
C ILE A 167 -5.12 -3.49 -1.23
N SER A 168 -5.81 -4.59 -1.60
CA SER A 168 -7.18 -4.86 -1.20
C SER A 168 -7.27 -5.31 0.26
N LYS A 169 -8.22 -4.76 1.00
CA LYS A 169 -8.59 -5.19 2.35
C LYS A 169 -9.67 -6.27 2.35
N LEU A 170 -10.37 -6.42 1.24
CA LEU A 170 -11.54 -7.28 1.13
C LEU A 170 -11.20 -8.71 0.71
N LEU A 171 -9.99 -8.94 0.18
CA LEU A 171 -9.55 -10.24 -0.27
C LEU A 171 -8.79 -10.98 0.84
N GLY A 172 -9.05 -12.26 0.97
CA GLY A 172 -8.37 -13.14 1.91
C GLY A 172 -8.22 -14.56 1.39
N GLN A 173 -7.43 -15.34 2.12
CA GLN A 173 -7.16 -16.73 1.82
C GLN A 173 -7.62 -17.60 2.99
N ASN A 174 -8.30 -18.71 2.71
CA ASN A 174 -8.67 -19.71 3.72
C ASN A 174 -7.49 -20.66 4.02
N LYS A 175 -7.68 -21.57 4.97
CA LYS A 175 -6.68 -22.58 5.35
C LYS A 175 -6.33 -23.58 4.24
N LEU A 176 -7.19 -23.72 3.23
CA LEU A 176 -6.97 -24.58 2.08
C LEU A 176 -6.18 -23.90 0.96
N GLY A 177 -5.86 -22.61 1.13
CA GLY A 177 -5.14 -21.82 0.13
C GLY A 177 -6.05 -21.21 -0.95
N GLU A 178 -7.37 -21.24 -0.77
CA GLU A 178 -8.33 -20.67 -1.68
C GLU A 178 -8.63 -19.21 -1.30
N TRP A 179 -8.93 -18.40 -2.31
CA TRP A 179 -9.14 -16.96 -2.21
C TRP A 179 -10.60 -16.58 -2.41
N GLY A 180 -11.03 -15.58 -1.68
CA GLY A 180 -12.35 -14.98 -1.81
C GLY A 180 -12.47 -13.71 -0.98
N LEU A 181 -13.68 -13.25 -0.72
CA LEU A 181 -13.91 -12.11 0.15
C LEU A 181 -13.78 -12.50 1.62
N LEU A 182 -13.11 -11.66 2.40
CA LEU A 182 -12.86 -11.87 3.84
C LEU A 182 -14.12 -11.97 4.69
N ASP A 183 -15.23 -11.38 4.26
CA ASP A 183 -16.51 -11.46 4.94
C ASP A 183 -17.30 -12.74 4.60
N SER A 184 -16.86 -13.49 3.58
CA SER A 184 -17.44 -14.79 3.24
C SER A 184 -17.14 -15.84 4.32
N PRO A 185 -18.14 -16.65 4.75
CA PRO A 185 -17.94 -17.77 5.69
C PRO A 185 -16.93 -18.80 5.18
N HIS A 186 -16.78 -18.96 3.88
CA HIS A 186 -15.82 -19.88 3.25
C HIS A 186 -14.36 -19.42 3.37
N ILE A 187 -14.12 -18.12 3.61
CA ILE A 187 -12.78 -17.56 3.78
C ILE A 187 -12.48 -17.31 5.25
N SER A 188 -13.41 -16.71 5.98
CA SER A 188 -13.26 -16.37 7.41
C SER A 188 -14.42 -16.94 8.22
N PRO A 189 -14.40 -18.24 8.54
CA PRO A 189 -15.45 -18.87 9.31
C PRO A 189 -15.54 -18.20 10.71
N ARG A 190 -16.74 -17.78 11.06
CA ARG A 190 -17.03 -17.09 12.34
C ARG A 190 -17.59 -18.00 13.42
N GLY A 191 -17.90 -19.24 13.08
CA GLY A 191 -18.49 -20.19 14.01
C GLY A 191 -18.26 -21.66 13.64
N VAL A 192 -18.61 -22.55 14.57
CA VAL A 192 -18.48 -24.02 14.38
C VAL A 192 -19.30 -24.50 13.17
N ARG A 193 -20.43 -23.87 12.89
CA ARG A 193 -21.28 -24.19 11.74
C ARG A 193 -20.54 -23.93 10.41
N ASP A 194 -19.82 -22.81 10.31
CA ASP A 194 -19.07 -22.44 9.10
C ASP A 194 -17.90 -23.40 8.85
N LEU A 195 -17.28 -23.89 9.95
CA LEU A 195 -16.21 -24.88 9.88
C LEU A 195 -16.67 -26.28 9.43
N ALA A 196 -17.96 -26.59 9.51
CA ALA A 196 -18.51 -27.87 9.08
C ALA A 196 -18.79 -27.91 7.55
N TYR A 197 -18.71 -26.78 6.87
CA TYR A 197 -18.91 -26.64 5.42
C TYR A 197 -17.59 -26.41 4.65
N LEU A 198 -16.45 -26.34 5.34
CA LEU A 198 -15.10 -26.32 4.78
C LEU A 198 -14.52 -27.74 4.71
#